data_53da0602ef4d37a4d991ab42512851df
#
_entry.id   53da0602ef4d37a4d991ab42512851df
#
_cell.length_a   1.000
_cell.length_b   1.000
_cell.length_c   1.000
_cell.angle_alpha   90.00
_cell.angle_beta   90.00
_cell.angle_gamma   90.00
#
_symmetry.space_group_name_H-M   'P 1'
#
loop_
_entity.id
_entity.type
_entity.pdbx_description
1 polymer ?
#
loop_
_entity_poly.entity_id
_entity_poly.type
_entity_poly.pdbx_seq_one_letter_code
_entity_poly.pdbx_strand_id
1 'polypeptide(L)'
;MRVAFQGEIGAYSESAVYAFFGPSAHVKPFKGLSEVFESVEKGETEFGVVPVENSIEGSVNQTYDLFLTHDLKVCGEVIIRIVHCLIAHPRTKLEEIKTVYSHPQALAQCRSFLERLNFKVIPAFDTAGSVKMIKDEELKDAGAIASERAAKIYAMSVIVKDIGDSPNNYTRFFVLSKSDSPYTGKDKTSIIFSIKSFPGAFYSVLGEFAVRDINLTKIESRPTKQTPWEYNFYLDFEGHRSEK
;
A
#
# COMPACT_ATOMS: atom_id res chain seq x y z
N MET A 1 11.91 -18.08 -3.89
CA MET A 1 11.83 -16.71 -3.36
C MET A 1 10.50 -16.56 -2.64
N ARG A 2 10.54 -16.29 -1.32
CA ARG A 2 9.37 -16.09 -0.46
C ARG A 2 9.20 -14.60 -0.18
N VAL A 3 7.99 -14.08 -0.37
CA VAL A 3 7.68 -12.66 -0.26
C VAL A 3 6.50 -12.44 0.69
N ALA A 4 6.72 -11.67 1.75
CA ALA A 4 5.69 -11.24 2.69
C ALA A 4 4.88 -10.07 2.12
N PHE A 5 3.60 -10.02 2.43
CA PHE A 5 2.76 -8.85 2.15
C PHE A 5 1.65 -8.71 3.20
N GLN A 6 1.09 -7.51 3.34
CA GLN A 6 -0.02 -7.25 4.26
C GLN A 6 -1.37 -7.46 3.57
N GLY A 7 -2.28 -8.15 4.24
CA GLY A 7 -3.64 -8.44 3.79
C GLY A 7 -3.89 -9.92 3.49
N GLU A 8 -5.08 -10.24 3.01
CA GLU A 8 -5.48 -11.58 2.56
C GLU A 8 -5.02 -11.85 1.12
N ILE A 9 -5.00 -13.13 0.72
CA ILE A 9 -4.79 -13.53 -0.68
C ILE A 9 -5.87 -12.85 -1.54
N GLY A 10 -5.48 -12.23 -2.65
CA GLY A 10 -6.33 -11.39 -3.49
C GLY A 10 -6.23 -9.89 -3.20
N ALA A 11 -5.48 -9.47 -2.18
CA ALA A 11 -5.24 -8.08 -1.87
C ALA A 11 -4.42 -7.35 -2.96
N TYR A 12 -4.50 -6.02 -2.98
CA TYR A 12 -3.65 -5.21 -3.87
C TYR A 12 -2.15 -5.37 -3.56
N SER A 13 -1.79 -5.56 -2.29
CA SER A 13 -0.40 -5.85 -1.90
C SER A 13 0.12 -7.15 -2.53
N GLU A 14 -0.70 -8.19 -2.62
CA GLU A 14 -0.34 -9.43 -3.36
C GLU A 14 -0.15 -9.15 -4.85
N SER A 15 -1.02 -8.32 -5.45
CA SER A 15 -0.88 -7.91 -6.85
C SER A 15 0.43 -7.16 -7.09
N ALA A 16 0.86 -6.33 -6.14
CA ALA A 16 2.15 -5.64 -6.17
C ALA A 16 3.33 -6.62 -6.10
N VAL A 17 3.23 -7.70 -5.29
CA VAL A 17 4.24 -8.77 -5.28
C VAL A 17 4.41 -9.36 -6.67
N TYR A 18 3.32 -9.75 -7.31
CA TYR A 18 3.41 -10.37 -8.65
C TYR A 18 3.83 -9.40 -9.75
N ALA A 19 3.49 -8.12 -9.61
CA ALA A 19 3.94 -7.08 -10.55
C ALA A 19 5.46 -6.89 -10.50
N PHE A 20 6.08 -7.02 -9.32
CA PHE A 20 7.53 -6.85 -9.15
C PHE A 20 8.33 -8.14 -9.40
N PHE A 21 7.88 -9.25 -8.81
CA PHE A 21 8.63 -10.52 -8.78
C PHE A 21 8.18 -11.54 -9.82
N GLY A 22 7.06 -11.27 -10.51
CA GLY A 22 6.46 -12.23 -11.43
C GLY A 22 5.62 -13.33 -10.75
N PRO A 23 4.94 -14.16 -11.55
CA PRO A 23 3.96 -15.13 -11.05
C PRO A 23 4.54 -16.31 -10.29
N SER A 24 5.86 -16.54 -10.34
CA SER A 24 6.55 -17.60 -9.61
C SER A 24 6.89 -17.28 -8.15
N ALA A 25 6.58 -16.07 -7.67
CA ALA A 25 6.79 -15.67 -6.29
C ALA A 25 5.92 -16.50 -5.34
N HIS A 26 6.51 -17.03 -4.27
CA HIS A 26 5.78 -17.67 -3.18
C HIS A 26 5.36 -16.61 -2.16
N VAL A 27 4.10 -16.27 -2.15
CA VAL A 27 3.55 -15.21 -1.30
C VAL A 27 3.18 -15.71 0.09
N LYS A 28 3.42 -14.89 1.12
CA LYS A 28 3.03 -15.16 2.51
C LYS A 28 2.22 -13.97 3.04
N PRO A 29 0.91 -14.11 3.23
CA PRO A 29 0.06 -13.05 3.77
C PRO A 29 0.29 -12.86 5.27
N PHE A 30 0.19 -11.62 5.73
CA PHE A 30 0.20 -11.22 7.14
C PHE A 30 -0.90 -10.22 7.41
N LYS A 31 -1.44 -10.21 8.64
CA LYS A 31 -2.51 -9.28 9.01
C LYS A 31 -2.01 -7.84 9.10
N GLY A 32 -0.86 -7.62 9.75
CA GLY A 32 -0.31 -6.30 10.00
C GLY A 32 0.98 -6.02 9.23
N LEU A 33 1.27 -4.73 9.02
CA LEU A 33 2.52 -4.28 8.42
C LEU A 33 3.75 -4.64 9.28
N SER A 34 3.65 -4.57 10.61
CA SER A 34 4.73 -4.95 11.52
C SER A 34 5.16 -6.40 11.32
N GLU A 35 4.19 -7.31 11.13
CA GLU A 35 4.48 -8.73 10.89
C GLU A 35 5.25 -8.94 9.57
N VAL A 36 4.99 -8.12 8.54
CA VAL A 36 5.75 -8.16 7.28
C VAL A 36 7.20 -7.75 7.52
N PHE A 37 7.43 -6.63 8.23
CA PHE A 37 8.78 -6.18 8.59
C PHE A 37 9.51 -7.24 9.41
N GLU A 38 8.90 -7.74 10.46
CA GLU A 38 9.47 -8.80 11.31
C GLU A 38 9.80 -10.08 10.54
N SER A 39 8.93 -10.51 9.63
CA SER A 39 9.14 -11.70 8.82
C SER A 39 10.40 -11.60 7.95
N VAL A 40 10.66 -10.42 7.37
CA VAL A 40 11.88 -10.17 6.59
C VAL A 40 13.10 -10.08 7.52
N GLU A 41 12.99 -9.38 8.63
CA GLU A 41 14.08 -9.18 9.60
C GLU A 41 14.53 -10.51 10.22
N LYS A 42 13.57 -11.38 10.56
CA LYS A 42 13.84 -12.74 11.06
C LYS A 42 14.30 -13.71 9.97
N GLY A 43 14.19 -13.35 8.69
CA GLY A 43 14.54 -14.21 7.55
C GLY A 43 13.54 -15.31 7.24
N GLU A 44 12.31 -15.21 7.77
CA GLU A 44 11.21 -16.10 7.41
C GLU A 44 10.78 -15.92 5.95
N THR A 45 10.88 -14.70 5.46
CA THR A 45 10.74 -14.32 4.05
C THR A 45 11.97 -13.56 3.58
N GLU A 46 12.28 -13.67 2.29
CA GLU A 46 13.44 -13.01 1.68
C GLU A 46 13.17 -11.54 1.42
N PHE A 47 11.90 -11.24 1.12
CA PHE A 47 11.42 -9.89 0.81
C PHE A 47 10.09 -9.61 1.48
N GLY A 48 9.77 -8.31 1.61
CA GLY A 48 8.45 -7.83 2.01
C GLY A 48 7.95 -6.78 1.01
N VAL A 49 6.65 -6.76 0.73
CA VAL A 49 6.02 -5.71 -0.08
C VAL A 49 5.00 -4.97 0.77
N VAL A 50 5.22 -3.68 0.96
CA VAL A 50 4.42 -2.83 1.84
C VAL A 50 3.96 -1.55 1.14
N PRO A 51 2.71 -1.13 1.31
CA PRO A 51 2.23 0.14 0.76
C PRO A 51 2.89 1.30 1.49
N VAL A 52 3.31 2.32 0.75
CA VAL A 52 3.94 3.53 1.31
C VAL A 52 3.16 4.79 0.99
N GLU A 53 2.45 4.81 -0.13
CA GLU A 53 1.73 5.99 -0.56
C GLU A 53 0.60 5.62 -1.52
N ASN A 54 -0.55 6.29 -1.37
CA ASN A 54 -1.65 6.24 -2.32
C ASN A 54 -1.87 7.63 -2.91
N SER A 55 -2.12 7.71 -4.21
CA SER A 55 -2.26 8.97 -4.94
C SER A 55 -3.47 9.83 -4.51
N ILE A 56 -4.43 9.26 -3.77
CA ILE A 56 -5.62 9.94 -3.27
C ILE A 56 -5.48 10.23 -1.78
N GLU A 57 -5.07 9.23 -1.00
CA GLU A 57 -5.03 9.27 0.48
C GLU A 57 -3.71 9.78 1.04
N GLY A 58 -2.66 9.81 0.21
CA GLY A 58 -1.32 10.19 0.65
C GLY A 58 -0.56 9.05 1.32
N SER A 59 0.28 9.39 2.27
CA SER A 59 1.25 8.48 2.87
C SER A 59 0.64 7.45 3.81
N VAL A 60 1.14 6.21 3.72
CA VAL A 60 0.84 5.14 4.69
C VAL A 60 1.74 5.29 5.90
N ASN A 61 1.28 6.09 6.84
CA ASN A 61 2.04 6.53 8.02
C ASN A 61 2.69 5.40 8.81
N GLN A 62 1.99 4.27 8.97
CA GLN A 62 2.48 3.13 9.73
C GLN A 62 3.73 2.52 9.09
N THR A 63 3.82 2.48 7.77
CA THR A 63 5.00 1.95 7.07
C THR A 63 6.24 2.81 7.36
N TYR A 64 6.08 4.12 7.34
CA TYR A 64 7.19 5.04 7.67
C TYR A 64 7.64 4.94 9.13
N ASP A 65 6.70 4.78 10.05
CA ASP A 65 7.02 4.59 11.47
C ASP A 65 7.81 3.28 11.72
N LEU A 66 7.50 2.21 10.96
CA LEU A 66 8.20 0.93 11.06
C LEU A 66 9.67 1.00 10.59
N PHE A 67 10.00 1.84 9.62
CA PHE A 67 11.40 2.06 9.23
C PHE A 67 12.28 2.68 10.33
N LEU A 68 11.68 3.31 11.34
CA LEU A 68 12.41 3.83 12.49
C LEU A 68 12.78 2.76 13.52
N THR A 69 12.15 1.59 13.46
CA THR A 69 12.27 0.52 14.44
C THR A 69 12.84 -0.78 13.87
N HIS A 70 12.96 -0.88 12.55
CA HIS A 70 13.48 -2.08 11.85
C HIS A 70 14.63 -1.68 10.92
N ASP A 71 15.73 -2.45 10.95
CA ASP A 71 16.88 -2.23 10.05
C ASP A 71 16.69 -2.99 8.73
N LEU A 72 15.73 -2.57 7.94
CA LEU A 72 15.50 -3.07 6.59
C LEU A 72 15.80 -2.00 5.54
N LYS A 73 16.16 -2.45 4.35
CA LYS A 73 16.46 -1.59 3.20
C LYS A 73 15.31 -1.65 2.20
N VAL A 74 15.10 -0.56 1.47
CA VAL A 74 14.22 -0.53 0.30
C VAL A 74 15.07 -0.94 -0.90
N CYS A 75 14.79 -2.11 -1.47
CA CYS A 75 15.51 -2.63 -2.63
C CYS A 75 14.74 -2.50 -3.94
N GLY A 76 13.54 -1.93 -3.91
CA GLY A 76 12.74 -1.66 -5.11
C GLY A 76 11.43 -0.96 -4.78
N GLU A 77 10.79 -0.47 -5.82
CA GLU A 77 9.44 0.09 -5.74
C GLU A 77 8.55 -0.46 -6.86
N VAL A 78 7.26 -0.53 -6.60
CA VAL A 78 6.26 -0.86 -7.60
C VAL A 78 5.02 0.00 -7.41
N ILE A 79 4.45 0.45 -8.51
CA ILE A 79 3.23 1.27 -8.52
C ILE A 79 2.17 0.47 -9.26
N ILE A 80 1.03 0.26 -8.61
CA ILE A 80 -0.12 -0.39 -9.25
C ILE A 80 -1.36 0.50 -9.22
N ARG A 81 -2.17 0.40 -10.27
CA ARG A 81 -3.49 1.03 -10.29
C ARG A 81 -4.44 0.24 -9.38
N ILE A 82 -5.19 0.95 -8.56
CA ILE A 82 -6.22 0.39 -7.69
C ILE A 82 -7.56 0.49 -8.41
N VAL A 83 -8.12 -0.66 -8.76
CA VAL A 83 -9.42 -0.74 -9.44
C VAL A 83 -10.40 -1.46 -8.52
N HIS A 84 -11.31 -0.70 -7.93
CA HIS A 84 -12.34 -1.25 -7.06
C HIS A 84 -13.50 -1.85 -7.87
N CYS A 85 -13.89 -3.06 -7.50
CA CYS A 85 -15.02 -3.77 -8.09
C CYS A 85 -16.05 -4.10 -7.00
N LEU A 86 -17.33 -4.02 -7.31
CA LEU A 86 -18.38 -4.61 -6.51
C LEU A 86 -18.46 -6.11 -6.84
N ILE A 87 -18.28 -6.94 -5.84
CA ILE A 87 -18.16 -8.39 -5.94
C ILE A 87 -19.25 -9.02 -5.07
N ALA A 88 -19.93 -10.05 -5.58
CA ALA A 88 -20.96 -10.78 -4.85
C ALA A 88 -20.96 -12.27 -5.24
N HIS A 89 -21.86 -13.05 -4.66
CA HIS A 89 -22.05 -14.45 -5.03
C HIS A 89 -22.37 -14.60 -6.53
N PRO A 90 -21.95 -15.71 -7.15
CA PRO A 90 -22.35 -16.01 -8.53
C PRO A 90 -23.87 -15.97 -8.70
N ARG A 91 -24.33 -15.35 -9.80
CA ARG A 91 -25.74 -15.13 -10.17
C ARG A 91 -26.50 -14.08 -9.34
N THR A 92 -25.90 -13.47 -8.32
CA THR A 92 -26.49 -12.32 -7.62
C THR A 92 -26.61 -11.14 -8.58
N LYS A 93 -27.78 -10.52 -8.64
CA LYS A 93 -28.00 -9.29 -9.40
C LYS A 93 -27.73 -8.07 -8.53
N LEU A 94 -27.44 -6.94 -9.17
CA LEU A 94 -27.14 -5.69 -8.48
C LEU A 94 -28.27 -5.25 -7.53
N GLU A 95 -29.52 -5.46 -7.97
CA GLU A 95 -30.72 -5.05 -7.24
C GLU A 95 -30.98 -5.92 -5.99
N GLU A 96 -30.37 -7.10 -5.90
CA GLU A 96 -30.49 -8.02 -4.77
C GLU A 96 -29.53 -7.67 -3.63
N ILE A 97 -28.49 -6.87 -3.92
CA ILE A 97 -27.47 -6.45 -2.94
C ILE A 97 -28.05 -5.35 -2.06
N LYS A 98 -28.03 -5.56 -0.74
CA LYS A 98 -28.48 -4.59 0.26
C LYS A 98 -27.32 -4.03 1.09
N THR A 99 -26.31 -4.85 1.35
CA THR A 99 -25.20 -4.50 2.22
C THR A 99 -23.86 -4.65 1.50
N VAL A 100 -22.96 -3.70 1.68
CA VAL A 100 -21.62 -3.73 1.08
C VAL A 100 -20.55 -3.62 2.15
N TYR A 101 -19.60 -4.56 2.11
CA TYR A 101 -18.48 -4.68 3.05
C TYR A 101 -17.17 -4.31 2.36
N SER A 102 -16.30 -3.58 3.01
CA SER A 102 -14.90 -3.40 2.62
C SER A 102 -14.10 -2.65 3.69
N HIS A 103 -12.79 -2.52 3.44
CA HIS A 103 -11.95 -1.63 4.22
C HIS A 103 -12.48 -0.18 4.16
N PRO A 104 -12.44 0.59 5.26
CA PRO A 104 -12.96 1.97 5.32
C PRO A 104 -12.48 2.86 4.18
N GLN A 105 -11.21 2.77 3.82
CA GLN A 105 -10.62 3.54 2.72
C GLN A 105 -11.24 3.20 1.37
N ALA A 106 -11.44 1.92 1.06
CA ALA A 106 -12.07 1.50 -0.21
C ALA A 106 -13.55 1.93 -0.27
N LEU A 107 -14.25 1.89 0.86
CA LEU A 107 -15.62 2.41 0.97
C LEU A 107 -15.67 3.93 0.69
N ALA A 108 -14.74 4.69 1.26
CA ALA A 108 -14.64 6.13 1.02
C ALA A 108 -14.32 6.47 -0.44
N GLN A 109 -13.44 5.69 -1.08
CA GLN A 109 -13.06 5.87 -2.48
C GLN A 109 -14.15 5.44 -3.49
N CYS A 110 -15.23 4.80 -3.04
CA CYS A 110 -16.39 4.39 -3.86
C CYS A 110 -17.68 5.06 -3.39
N ARG A 111 -17.58 6.17 -2.67
CA ARG A 111 -18.70 6.80 -1.98
C ARG A 111 -19.85 7.18 -2.93
N SER A 112 -19.55 7.82 -4.04
CA SER A 112 -20.57 8.25 -5.01
C SER A 112 -21.37 7.08 -5.59
N PHE A 113 -20.71 5.95 -5.85
CA PHE A 113 -21.36 4.72 -6.31
C PHE A 113 -22.26 4.14 -5.22
N LEU A 114 -21.79 4.07 -3.98
CA LEU A 114 -22.53 3.48 -2.85
C LEU A 114 -23.76 4.29 -2.48
N GLU A 115 -23.64 5.63 -2.42
CA GLU A 115 -24.76 6.54 -2.11
C GLU A 115 -25.83 6.52 -3.20
N ARG A 116 -25.46 6.50 -4.49
CA ARG A 116 -26.40 6.42 -5.61
C ARG A 116 -27.30 5.19 -5.56
N LEU A 117 -26.79 4.06 -5.07
CA LEU A 117 -27.54 2.80 -4.97
C LEU A 117 -28.12 2.55 -3.57
N ASN A 118 -27.92 3.50 -2.64
CA ASN A 118 -28.42 3.46 -1.27
C ASN A 118 -28.10 2.17 -0.51
N PHE A 119 -26.87 1.65 -0.67
CA PHE A 119 -26.41 0.47 0.05
C PHE A 119 -26.19 0.75 1.53
N LYS A 120 -26.49 -0.24 2.38
CA LYS A 120 -25.98 -0.27 3.74
C LYS A 120 -24.49 -0.60 3.70
N VAL A 121 -23.65 0.29 4.23
CA VAL A 121 -22.18 0.16 4.19
C VAL A 121 -21.69 -0.31 5.55
N ILE A 122 -20.87 -1.38 5.57
CA ILE A 122 -20.29 -1.93 6.79
C ILE A 122 -18.77 -2.03 6.61
N PRO A 123 -17.98 -1.34 7.46
CA PRO A 123 -16.54 -1.44 7.42
C PRO A 123 -16.06 -2.83 7.87
N ALA A 124 -15.04 -3.33 7.19
CA ALA A 124 -14.37 -4.60 7.48
C ALA A 124 -12.86 -4.38 7.53
N PHE A 125 -12.12 -5.41 7.96
CA PHE A 125 -10.68 -5.29 8.19
C PHE A 125 -9.88 -5.01 6.90
N ASP A 126 -10.18 -5.71 5.81
CA ASP A 126 -9.53 -5.50 4.51
C ASP A 126 -10.49 -5.77 3.32
N THR A 127 -10.02 -5.45 2.10
CA THR A 127 -10.83 -5.57 0.88
C THR A 127 -11.02 -7.03 0.45
N ALA A 128 -9.96 -7.81 0.33
CA ALA A 128 -10.01 -9.20 -0.12
C ALA A 128 -10.65 -10.11 0.93
N GLY A 129 -10.38 -9.87 2.21
CA GLY A 129 -11.03 -10.55 3.33
C GLY A 129 -12.53 -10.32 3.38
N SER A 130 -13.03 -9.16 2.92
CA SER A 130 -14.46 -8.93 2.78
C SER A 130 -15.09 -9.85 1.75
N VAL A 131 -14.41 -10.12 0.62
CA VAL A 131 -14.87 -11.10 -0.38
C VAL A 131 -14.90 -12.51 0.19
N LYS A 132 -13.84 -12.88 0.90
CA LYS A 132 -13.76 -14.16 1.60
C LYS A 132 -14.88 -14.33 2.62
N MET A 133 -15.11 -13.31 3.44
CA MET A 133 -16.14 -13.30 4.48
C MET A 133 -17.55 -13.52 3.89
N ILE A 134 -17.97 -12.73 2.87
CA ILE A 134 -19.30 -12.90 2.29
C ILE A 134 -19.48 -14.27 1.63
N LYS A 135 -18.38 -14.87 1.12
CA LYS A 135 -18.39 -16.23 0.60
C LYS A 135 -18.57 -17.24 1.73
N ASP A 136 -17.73 -17.21 2.75
CA ASP A 136 -17.67 -18.22 3.82
C ASP A 136 -18.93 -18.21 4.69
N GLU A 137 -19.55 -17.03 4.85
CA GLU A 137 -20.80 -16.82 5.58
C GLU A 137 -22.06 -16.94 4.69
N GLU A 138 -21.90 -17.26 3.41
CA GLU A 138 -22.98 -17.40 2.42
C GLU A 138 -23.95 -16.21 2.37
N LEU A 139 -23.45 -14.98 2.49
CA LEU A 139 -24.24 -13.75 2.51
C LEU A 139 -24.71 -13.38 1.09
N LYS A 140 -25.83 -13.92 0.64
CA LYS A 140 -26.32 -13.81 -0.74
C LYS A 140 -26.86 -12.43 -1.13
N ASP A 141 -27.31 -11.63 -0.17
CA ASP A 141 -27.74 -10.23 -0.35
C ASP A 141 -26.65 -9.20 -0.01
N ALA A 142 -25.39 -9.66 0.04
CA ALA A 142 -24.23 -8.84 0.32
C ALA A 142 -23.25 -8.74 -0.85
N GLY A 143 -22.59 -7.60 -0.94
CA GLY A 143 -21.46 -7.35 -1.81
C GLY A 143 -20.20 -6.99 -1.04
N ALA A 144 -19.07 -7.13 -1.67
CA ALA A 144 -17.78 -6.62 -1.16
C ALA A 144 -17.10 -5.74 -2.21
N ILE A 145 -16.39 -4.69 -1.75
CA ILE A 145 -15.52 -3.91 -2.63
C ILE A 145 -14.09 -4.44 -2.51
N ALA A 146 -13.56 -4.94 -3.62
CA ALA A 146 -12.20 -5.46 -3.68
C ALA A 146 -11.66 -5.47 -5.13
N SER A 147 -10.49 -6.08 -5.32
CA SER A 147 -9.88 -6.27 -6.62
C SER A 147 -10.59 -7.36 -7.44
N GLU A 148 -10.55 -7.28 -8.78
CA GLU A 148 -11.00 -8.38 -9.67
C GLU A 148 -10.24 -9.69 -9.38
N ARG A 149 -9.00 -9.60 -8.91
CA ARG A 149 -8.20 -10.75 -8.50
C ARG A 149 -8.83 -11.48 -7.31
N ALA A 150 -9.31 -10.75 -6.31
CA ALA A 150 -10.03 -11.35 -5.17
C ALA A 150 -11.27 -12.12 -5.63
N ALA A 151 -12.05 -11.56 -6.54
CA ALA A 151 -13.22 -12.25 -7.11
C ALA A 151 -12.84 -13.60 -7.74
N LYS A 152 -11.76 -13.62 -8.54
CA LYS A 152 -11.27 -14.85 -9.20
C LYS A 152 -10.81 -15.90 -8.18
N ILE A 153 -10.03 -15.51 -7.17
CA ILE A 153 -9.48 -16.40 -6.15
C ILE A 153 -10.60 -17.06 -5.33
N TYR A 154 -11.57 -16.27 -4.92
CA TYR A 154 -12.69 -16.77 -4.10
C TYR A 154 -13.84 -17.35 -4.89
N ALA A 155 -13.74 -17.45 -6.23
CA ALA A 155 -14.78 -17.91 -7.14
C ALA A 155 -16.11 -17.12 -6.98
N MET A 156 -15.98 -15.81 -6.77
CA MET A 156 -17.07 -14.84 -6.69
C MET A 156 -17.21 -14.08 -8.01
N SER A 157 -18.35 -13.41 -8.21
CA SER A 157 -18.63 -12.66 -9.44
C SER A 157 -18.39 -11.17 -9.26
N VAL A 158 -17.72 -10.56 -10.23
CA VAL A 158 -17.69 -9.10 -10.37
C VAL A 158 -19.03 -8.64 -10.92
N ILE A 159 -19.79 -7.89 -10.13
CA ILE A 159 -21.09 -7.33 -10.49
C ILE A 159 -20.92 -6.02 -11.26
N VAL A 160 -20.08 -5.12 -10.72
CA VAL A 160 -19.75 -3.85 -11.38
C VAL A 160 -18.24 -3.63 -11.23
N LYS A 161 -17.57 -3.25 -12.33
CA LYS A 161 -16.14 -2.98 -12.38
C LYS A 161 -15.87 -1.47 -12.35
N ASP A 162 -14.73 -1.11 -11.78
CA ASP A 162 -14.19 0.27 -11.75
C ASP A 162 -15.17 1.28 -11.14
N ILE A 163 -15.62 0.98 -9.90
CA ILE A 163 -16.63 1.78 -9.18
C ILE A 163 -16.01 2.90 -8.33
N GLY A 164 -14.69 3.09 -8.40
CA GLY A 164 -13.98 4.13 -7.66
C GLY A 164 -14.31 5.53 -8.19
N ASP A 165 -14.43 6.50 -7.29
CA ASP A 165 -14.77 7.90 -7.60
C ASP A 165 -13.67 8.61 -8.41
N SER A 166 -12.43 8.14 -8.34
CA SER A 166 -11.29 8.69 -9.08
C SER A 166 -10.65 7.64 -9.99
N PRO A 167 -10.45 7.94 -11.28
CA PRO A 167 -9.75 7.04 -12.21
C PRO A 167 -8.24 6.97 -11.96
N ASN A 168 -7.68 7.95 -11.23
CA ASN A 168 -6.26 8.10 -10.94
C ASN A 168 -5.89 7.57 -9.56
N ASN A 169 -6.41 6.41 -9.19
CA ASN A 169 -6.10 5.74 -7.93
C ASN A 169 -4.93 4.78 -8.13
N TYR A 170 -3.77 5.17 -7.59
CA TYR A 170 -2.54 4.36 -7.63
C TYR A 170 -1.97 4.21 -6.23
N THR A 171 -1.44 3.03 -5.93
CA THR A 171 -0.68 2.80 -4.70
C THR A 171 0.75 2.43 -5.05
N ARG A 172 1.68 3.12 -4.41
CA ARG A 172 3.11 2.89 -4.43
C ARG A 172 3.47 1.97 -3.29
N PHE A 173 4.24 0.92 -3.59
CA PHE A 173 4.72 -0.06 -2.63
C PHE A 173 6.25 -0.06 -2.64
N PHE A 174 6.83 -0.22 -1.46
CA PHE A 174 8.25 -0.54 -1.32
C PHE A 174 8.47 -2.04 -1.22
N VAL A 175 9.57 -2.49 -1.79
CA VAL A 175 10.10 -3.83 -1.63
C VAL A 175 11.19 -3.78 -0.57
N LEU A 176 10.97 -4.51 0.52
CA LEU A 176 11.86 -4.59 1.68
C LEU A 176 12.81 -5.77 1.55
N SER A 177 14.06 -5.57 1.96
CA SER A 177 15.09 -6.61 2.05
C SER A 177 16.06 -6.28 3.20
N LYS A 178 16.82 -7.28 3.66
CA LYS A 178 17.99 -7.07 4.53
C LYS A 178 19.18 -6.47 3.79
N SER A 179 19.25 -6.72 2.49
CA SER A 179 20.33 -6.25 1.63
C SER A 179 19.89 -5.05 0.82
N ASP A 180 20.83 -4.16 0.56
CA ASP A 180 20.63 -3.02 -0.29
C ASP A 180 20.51 -3.41 -1.77
N SER A 181 19.88 -2.54 -2.57
CA SER A 181 19.83 -2.70 -4.02
C SER A 181 21.20 -2.38 -4.63
N PRO A 182 21.64 -3.13 -5.64
CA PRO A 182 22.80 -2.73 -6.43
C PRO A 182 22.48 -1.53 -7.31
N TYR A 183 23.50 -0.76 -7.66
CA TYR A 183 23.39 0.34 -8.62
C TYR A 183 22.90 -0.16 -9.99
N THR A 184 21.90 0.51 -10.55
CA THR A 184 21.29 0.15 -11.85
C THR A 184 21.36 1.26 -12.90
N GLY A 185 21.67 2.49 -12.51
CA GLY A 185 21.65 3.69 -13.36
C GLY A 185 20.26 4.29 -13.55
N LYS A 186 19.21 3.73 -12.92
CA LYS A 186 17.85 4.28 -12.86
C LYS A 186 17.30 4.08 -11.46
N ASP A 187 17.97 4.68 -10.51
CA ASP A 187 17.74 4.45 -9.10
C ASP A 187 17.01 5.63 -8.46
N LYS A 188 16.35 5.33 -7.36
CA LYS A 188 15.87 6.30 -6.38
C LYS A 188 16.43 5.93 -5.03
N THR A 189 16.66 6.93 -4.20
CA THR A 189 17.05 6.74 -2.81
C THR A 189 15.99 7.34 -1.90
N SER A 190 15.57 6.57 -0.89
CA SER A 190 14.69 7.04 0.19
C SER A 190 15.50 7.18 1.46
N ILE A 191 15.43 8.34 2.11
CA ILE A 191 16.13 8.63 3.36
C ILE A 191 15.17 9.11 4.43
N ILE A 192 15.56 8.85 5.68
CA ILE A 192 14.94 9.42 6.87
C ILE A 192 16.03 10.21 7.61
N PHE A 193 15.75 11.45 7.94
CA PHE A 193 16.68 12.30 8.68
C PHE A 193 15.97 13.24 9.64
N SER A 194 16.68 13.71 10.65
CA SER A 194 16.25 14.77 11.53
C SER A 194 17.18 15.98 11.42
N ILE A 195 16.69 17.16 11.72
CA ILE A 195 17.46 18.40 11.71
C ILE A 195 17.25 19.17 13.02
N LYS A 196 18.25 19.88 13.45
CA LYS A 196 18.10 20.84 14.55
C LYS A 196 17.20 21.99 14.13
N SER A 197 16.27 22.38 14.99
CA SER A 197 15.33 23.47 14.72
C SER A 197 15.98 24.84 14.88
N PHE A 198 16.29 25.49 13.74
CA PHE A 198 16.69 26.90 13.67
C PHE A 198 16.25 27.51 12.32
N PRO A 199 16.11 28.84 12.22
CA PRO A 199 15.72 29.49 10.97
C PRO A 199 16.67 29.13 9.81
N GLY A 200 16.11 28.62 8.69
CA GLY A 200 16.88 28.24 7.51
C GLY A 200 17.45 26.80 7.52
N ALA A 201 17.34 26.03 8.61
CA ALA A 201 17.90 24.66 8.69
C ALA A 201 17.40 23.76 7.55
N PHE A 202 16.09 23.76 7.31
CA PHE A 202 15.50 22.95 6.27
C PHE A 202 15.88 23.42 4.85
N TYR A 203 15.93 24.75 4.64
CA TYR A 203 16.41 25.34 3.39
C TYR A 203 17.85 24.91 3.07
N SER A 204 18.73 24.89 4.07
CA SER A 204 20.12 24.45 3.90
C SER A 204 20.21 22.99 3.43
N VAL A 205 19.39 22.10 4.00
CA VAL A 205 19.36 20.69 3.57
C VAL A 205 18.87 20.58 2.12
N LEU A 206 17.79 21.25 1.75
CA LEU A 206 17.29 21.22 0.37
C LEU A 206 18.26 21.86 -0.61
N GLY A 207 19.01 22.87 -0.17
CA GLY A 207 20.07 23.51 -0.94
C GLY A 207 21.17 22.55 -1.37
N GLU A 208 21.54 21.57 -0.50
CA GLU A 208 22.55 20.56 -0.82
C GLU A 208 22.14 19.65 -2.00
N PHE A 209 20.87 19.36 -2.15
CA PHE A 209 20.34 18.62 -3.32
C PHE A 209 20.32 19.52 -4.58
N ALA A 210 19.85 20.76 -4.41
CA ALA A 210 19.72 21.69 -5.52
C ALA A 210 21.07 22.04 -6.17
N VAL A 211 22.11 22.29 -5.38
CA VAL A 211 23.47 22.63 -5.91
C VAL A 211 24.17 21.43 -6.60
N ARG A 212 23.64 20.21 -6.37
CA ARG A 212 24.13 18.97 -7.00
C ARG A 212 23.23 18.49 -8.13
N ASP A 213 22.23 19.29 -8.51
CA ASP A 213 21.25 18.95 -9.54
C ASP A 213 20.50 17.61 -9.27
N ILE A 214 20.24 17.31 -7.99
CA ILE A 214 19.53 16.11 -7.57
C ILE A 214 18.04 16.42 -7.47
N ASN A 215 17.21 15.72 -8.26
CA ASN A 215 15.77 15.89 -8.25
C ASN A 215 15.12 15.18 -7.07
N LEU A 216 14.31 15.93 -6.31
CA LEU A 216 13.52 15.39 -5.20
C LEU A 216 12.14 14.96 -5.71
N THR A 217 11.73 13.74 -5.36
CA THR A 217 10.45 13.16 -5.82
C THR A 217 9.41 13.07 -4.72
N LYS A 218 9.83 13.15 -3.44
CA LYS A 218 8.94 13.18 -2.28
C LYS A 218 9.61 13.91 -1.14
N ILE A 219 8.79 14.61 -0.35
CA ILE A 219 9.19 15.12 0.95
C ILE A 219 8.00 15.14 1.90
N GLU A 220 8.21 14.69 3.12
CA GLU A 220 7.22 14.67 4.18
C GLU A 220 7.89 14.85 5.53
N SER A 221 7.26 15.60 6.43
CA SER A 221 7.69 15.72 7.83
C SER A 221 6.70 15.02 8.75
N ARG A 222 7.20 14.29 9.73
CA ARG A 222 6.38 13.61 10.73
C ARG A 222 6.94 13.81 12.13
N PRO A 223 6.09 14.01 13.15
CA PRO A 223 6.54 14.08 14.54
C PRO A 223 7.33 12.83 14.94
N THR A 224 8.41 13.00 15.69
CA THR A 224 9.21 11.88 16.20
C THR A 224 8.46 11.03 17.21
N LYS A 225 7.40 11.55 17.82
CA LYS A 225 6.62 10.97 18.93
C LYS A 225 7.44 10.76 20.22
N GLN A 226 8.73 11.08 20.21
CA GLN A 226 9.61 11.00 21.39
C GLN A 226 9.69 12.34 22.09
N THR A 227 9.92 13.39 21.34
CA THR A 227 9.99 14.76 21.87
C THR A 227 8.91 15.61 21.17
N PRO A 228 8.07 16.35 21.90
CA PRO A 228 7.09 17.25 21.29
C PRO A 228 7.76 18.27 20.37
N TRP A 229 7.16 18.45 19.18
CA TRP A 229 7.59 19.41 18.16
C TRP A 229 8.92 19.10 17.48
N GLU A 230 9.50 17.91 17.70
CA GLU A 230 10.59 17.39 16.88
C GLU A 230 10.05 16.53 15.74
N TYR A 231 10.74 16.62 14.58
CA TYR A 231 10.27 15.99 13.35
C TYR A 231 11.38 15.16 12.69
N ASN A 232 10.98 14.00 12.17
CA ASN A 232 11.71 13.27 11.15
C ASN A 232 11.22 13.70 9.78
N PHE A 233 12.14 13.82 8.84
CA PHE A 233 11.87 14.11 7.44
C PHE A 233 12.13 12.86 6.62
N TYR A 234 11.16 12.57 5.76
CA TYR A 234 11.21 11.47 4.80
C TYR A 234 11.34 12.09 3.42
N LEU A 235 12.38 11.72 2.70
CA LEU A 235 12.72 12.32 1.43
C LEU A 235 13.11 11.24 0.45
N ASP A 236 12.56 11.32 -0.77
CA ASP A 236 12.96 10.48 -1.89
C ASP A 236 13.61 11.37 -2.96
N PHE A 237 14.71 10.89 -3.53
CA PHE A 237 15.40 11.57 -4.62
C PHE A 237 15.83 10.59 -5.72
N GLU A 238 15.99 11.10 -6.93
CA GLU A 238 16.54 10.36 -8.06
C GLU A 238 18.05 10.22 -7.89
N GLY A 239 18.55 9.01 -8.19
CA GLY A 239 19.95 8.64 -8.05
C GLY A 239 20.17 7.59 -6.96
N HIS A 240 21.28 6.88 -7.08
CA HIS A 240 21.73 5.89 -6.11
C HIS A 240 22.63 6.54 -5.04
N ARG A 241 22.49 6.14 -3.79
CA ARG A 241 23.26 6.70 -2.67
C ARG A 241 24.79 6.58 -2.80
N SER A 242 25.29 5.74 -3.70
CA SER A 242 26.72 5.59 -3.98
C SER A 242 27.22 6.48 -5.13
N GLU A 243 26.35 7.20 -5.81
CA GLU A 243 26.76 8.18 -6.80
C GLU A 243 27.47 9.36 -6.12
N LYS A 244 28.48 9.93 -6.83
CA LYS A 244 29.28 11.04 -6.31
C LYS A 244 28.73 12.40 -6.72
#